data_5cffac3b12b0175c052756c842b20031
#
_entry.id   5cffac3b12b0175c052756c842b20031
#
_cell.length_a   1.000
_cell.length_b   1.000
_cell.length_c   1.000
_cell.angle_alpha   90.00
_cell.angle_beta   90.00
_cell.angle_gamma   90.00
#
_symmetry.space_group_name_H-M   'P 1'
#
loop_
_entity.id
_entity.type
_entity.pdbx_description
1 polymer ?
#
loop_
_entity_poly.entity_id
_entity_poly.type
_entity_poly.pdbx_seq_one_letter_code
_entity_poly.pdbx_strand_id
1 'polypeptide(L)'
;MYQKINKEVDNKIQTIIEGDYDVSILGTLGKEGYPFLSKILPMYHNNRIYILISDLSEHTQNIKLNDKVSFYFSMKEINNTKLNNPRLTVNGSISKLQLNKSNSQYIDLLKNYQKIDKGSKMWGMFSDFNFYFFKPFRALYIEGFGKAYQKNYPTN
;
A
#
# COMPACT_ATOMS: atom_id res chain seq x y z
N MET A 1 14.98 5.65 19.04
CA MET A 1 13.70 5.39 19.77
C MET A 1 12.59 6.16 19.09
N TYR A 2 11.42 5.55 18.90
CA TYR A 2 10.28 6.21 18.23
C TYR A 2 9.57 7.15 19.18
N GLN A 3 9.17 8.30 18.65
CA GLN A 3 8.36 9.26 19.39
C GLN A 3 6.91 8.78 19.48
N LYS A 4 6.20 9.23 20.51
CA LYS A 4 4.79 8.92 20.70
C LYS A 4 3.95 9.67 19.65
N ILE A 5 3.01 8.96 19.02
CA ILE A 5 2.07 9.54 18.06
C ILE A 5 1.15 10.53 18.78
N ASN A 6 0.97 11.70 18.18
CA ASN A 6 -0.06 12.66 18.52
C ASN A 6 -1.09 12.74 17.37
N LYS A 7 -2.17 13.48 17.56
CA LYS A 7 -3.25 13.61 16.57
C LYS A 7 -2.78 14.21 15.24
N GLU A 8 -1.83 15.14 15.27
CA GLU A 8 -1.28 15.76 14.05
C GLU A 8 -0.53 14.75 13.21
N VAL A 9 0.37 13.98 13.83
CA VAL A 9 1.13 12.92 13.16
C VAL A 9 0.21 11.80 12.66
N ASP A 10 -0.81 11.43 13.43
CA ASP A 10 -1.80 10.44 13.03
C ASP A 10 -2.55 10.87 11.77
N ASN A 11 -2.97 12.13 11.69
CA ASN A 11 -3.59 12.70 10.51
C ASN A 11 -2.66 12.70 9.29
N LYS A 12 -1.36 13.03 9.46
CA LYS A 12 -0.36 12.97 8.38
C LYS A 12 -0.23 11.55 7.82
N ILE A 13 -0.13 10.55 8.69
CA ILE A 13 -0.08 9.13 8.31
C ILE A 13 -1.33 8.77 7.49
N GLN A 14 -2.51 9.17 7.98
CA GLN A 14 -3.78 8.87 7.31
C GLN A 14 -3.85 9.53 5.93
N THR A 15 -3.50 10.81 5.82
CA THR A 15 -3.49 11.55 4.54
C THR A 15 -2.58 10.90 3.51
N ILE A 16 -1.39 10.41 3.93
CA ILE A 16 -0.48 9.68 3.04
C ILE A 16 -1.13 8.39 2.55
N ILE A 17 -1.73 7.61 3.44
CA ILE A 17 -2.41 6.35 3.09
C ILE A 17 -3.58 6.59 2.13
N GLU A 18 -4.26 7.73 2.24
CA GLU A 18 -5.37 8.13 1.39
C GLU A 18 -4.95 8.61 0.00
N GLY A 19 -3.65 8.82 -0.25
CA GLY A 19 -3.14 9.12 -1.59
C GLY A 19 -2.18 10.30 -1.70
N ASP A 20 -1.84 10.97 -0.59
CA ASP A 20 -0.88 12.09 -0.60
C ASP A 20 0.57 11.57 -0.60
N TYR A 21 0.95 10.91 -1.68
CA TYR A 21 2.31 10.42 -1.93
C TYR A 21 2.67 10.54 -3.42
N ASP A 22 3.95 10.62 -3.70
CA ASP A 22 4.49 10.67 -5.06
C ASP A 22 4.83 9.26 -5.59
N VAL A 23 5.41 8.43 -4.74
CA VAL A 23 5.79 7.06 -5.08
C VAL A 23 5.32 6.09 -4.00
N SER A 24 4.77 4.97 -4.44
CA SER A 24 4.46 3.83 -3.57
C SER A 24 5.14 2.55 -4.08
N ILE A 25 5.79 1.85 -3.16
CA ILE A 25 6.50 0.60 -3.38
C ILE A 25 5.90 -0.49 -2.50
N LEU A 26 5.71 -1.66 -3.07
CA LEU A 26 5.35 -2.89 -2.36
C LEU A 26 6.59 -3.75 -2.16
N GLY A 27 6.89 -4.06 -0.91
CA GLY A 27 7.91 -5.03 -0.52
C GLY A 27 7.26 -6.39 -0.23
N THR A 28 7.73 -7.43 -0.88
CA THR A 28 7.32 -8.82 -0.68
C THR A 28 8.54 -9.69 -0.42
N LEU A 29 8.36 -10.89 0.12
CA LEU A 29 9.44 -11.86 0.34
C LEU A 29 9.42 -12.90 -0.76
N GLY A 30 10.49 -12.94 -1.55
CA GLY A 30 10.68 -13.93 -2.62
C GLY A 30 10.91 -15.34 -2.08
N LYS A 31 10.69 -16.35 -2.93
CA LYS A 31 10.84 -17.78 -2.62
C LYS A 31 12.21 -18.12 -2.03
N GLU A 32 13.27 -17.43 -2.48
CA GLU A 32 14.64 -17.64 -2.03
C GLU A 32 15.02 -16.82 -0.79
N GLY A 33 14.04 -16.13 -0.19
CA GLY A 33 14.26 -15.31 1.01
C GLY A 33 14.75 -13.90 0.74
N TYR A 34 14.92 -13.50 -0.53
CA TYR A 34 15.26 -12.12 -0.85
C TYR A 34 14.02 -11.20 -0.82
N PRO A 35 14.13 -9.99 -0.23
CA PRO A 35 13.11 -8.97 -0.39
C PRO A 35 12.99 -8.56 -1.86
N PHE A 36 11.76 -8.51 -2.35
CA PHE A 36 11.44 -8.04 -3.71
C PHE A 36 10.63 -6.75 -3.62
N LEU A 37 11.04 -5.74 -4.38
CA LEU A 37 10.39 -4.42 -4.40
C LEU A 37 9.77 -4.18 -5.77
N SER A 38 8.53 -3.68 -5.78
CA SER A 38 7.83 -3.31 -7.00
C SER A 38 7.02 -2.04 -6.82
N LYS A 39 6.94 -1.23 -7.88
CA LYS A 39 6.04 -0.07 -7.89
C LYS A 39 4.60 -0.57 -7.91
N ILE A 40 3.77 0.02 -7.06
CA ILE A 40 2.37 -0.35 -6.91
C ILE A 40 1.52 0.90 -6.70
N LEU A 41 0.24 0.82 -6.97
CA LEU A 41 -0.72 1.89 -6.71
C LEU A 41 -1.80 1.39 -5.75
N PRO A 42 -1.69 1.63 -4.44
CA PRO A 42 -2.75 1.33 -3.49
C PRO A 42 -3.90 2.34 -3.61
N MET A 43 -5.11 1.84 -3.45
CA MET A 43 -6.35 2.63 -3.39
C MET A 43 -6.91 2.57 -1.97
N TYR A 44 -7.14 3.74 -1.37
CA TYR A 44 -7.91 3.83 -0.14
C TYR A 44 -9.40 4.02 -0.48
N HIS A 45 -10.25 3.13 -0.02
CA HIS A 45 -11.69 3.16 -0.26
C HIS A 45 -12.44 2.50 0.90
N ASN A 46 -13.49 3.16 1.41
CA ASN A 46 -14.30 2.67 2.54
C ASN A 46 -13.45 2.20 3.74
N ASN A 47 -12.51 3.05 4.18
CA ASN A 47 -11.60 2.81 5.30
C ASN A 47 -10.70 1.56 5.14
N ARG A 48 -10.42 1.16 3.89
CA ARG A 48 -9.62 -0.01 3.55
C ARG A 48 -8.64 0.30 2.43
N ILE A 49 -7.53 -0.43 2.42
CA ILE A 49 -6.50 -0.32 1.39
C ILE A 49 -6.60 -1.52 0.46
N TYR A 50 -6.70 -1.23 -0.83
CA TYR A 50 -6.78 -2.23 -1.90
C TYR A 50 -5.65 -2.03 -2.89
N ILE A 51 -5.20 -3.10 -3.52
CA ILE A 51 -4.39 -3.06 -4.74
C ILE A 51 -5.03 -3.92 -5.81
N LEU A 52 -4.83 -3.55 -7.07
CA LEU A 52 -5.26 -4.32 -8.23
C LEU A 52 -4.01 -4.81 -8.96
N ILE A 53 -3.76 -6.12 -8.93
CA ILE A 53 -2.52 -6.72 -9.42
C ILE A 53 -2.78 -7.99 -10.23
N SER A 54 -1.88 -8.28 -11.17
CA SER A 54 -1.91 -9.49 -11.98
C SER A 54 -1.42 -10.70 -11.19
N ASP A 55 -2.10 -11.82 -11.34
CA ASP A 55 -1.69 -13.13 -10.80
C ASP A 55 -0.37 -13.62 -11.40
N LEU A 56 0.07 -13.06 -12.53
CA LEU A 56 1.32 -13.42 -13.23
C LEU A 56 2.54 -12.67 -12.69
N SER A 57 2.33 -11.60 -11.90
CA SER A 57 3.41 -10.77 -11.40
C SER A 57 4.21 -11.46 -10.30
N GLU A 58 5.53 -11.22 -10.24
CA GLU A 58 6.43 -11.74 -9.21
C GLU A 58 5.95 -11.42 -7.79
N HIS A 59 5.54 -10.17 -7.53
CA HIS A 59 5.02 -9.80 -6.22
C HIS A 59 3.79 -10.62 -5.82
N THR A 60 2.94 -10.99 -6.78
CA THR A 60 1.76 -11.81 -6.49
C THR A 60 2.14 -13.26 -6.21
N GLN A 61 3.14 -13.81 -6.89
CA GLN A 61 3.66 -15.15 -6.58
C GLN A 61 4.27 -15.18 -5.18
N ASN A 62 5.00 -14.13 -4.79
CA ASN A 62 5.55 -13.97 -3.45
C ASN A 62 4.45 -13.89 -2.38
N ILE A 63 3.39 -13.12 -2.63
CA ILE A 63 2.24 -13.00 -1.72
C ILE A 63 1.55 -14.36 -1.47
N LYS A 64 1.45 -15.21 -2.48
CA LYS A 64 0.89 -16.57 -2.34
C LYS A 64 1.70 -17.45 -1.39
N LEU A 65 3.00 -17.21 -1.28
CA LEU A 65 3.90 -17.93 -0.38
C LEU A 65 3.95 -17.30 1.02
N ASN A 66 3.89 -15.99 1.09
CA ASN A 66 3.96 -15.22 2.33
C ASN A 66 3.14 -13.94 2.20
N ASP A 67 2.06 -13.87 2.95
CA ASP A 67 1.10 -12.76 2.92
C ASP A 67 1.60 -11.49 3.64
N LYS A 68 2.74 -11.56 4.35
CA LYS A 68 3.33 -10.41 5.04
C LYS A 68 4.06 -9.52 4.05
N VAL A 69 3.62 -8.28 3.97
CA VAL A 69 4.15 -7.30 3.03
C VAL A 69 4.41 -5.95 3.70
N SER A 70 5.16 -5.11 3.01
CA SER A 70 5.39 -3.73 3.42
C SER A 70 5.06 -2.78 2.28
N PHE A 71 4.30 -1.74 2.56
CA PHE A 71 4.21 -0.57 1.69
C PHE A 71 5.20 0.48 2.13
N TYR A 72 5.90 1.08 1.18
CA TYR A 72 6.70 2.27 1.38
C TYR A 72 6.11 3.40 0.54
N PHE A 73 5.85 4.54 1.19
CA PHE A 73 5.35 5.75 0.56
C PHE A 73 6.40 6.86 0.68
N SER A 74 6.74 7.46 -0.44
CA SER A 74 7.59 8.64 -0.53
C SER A 74 6.76 9.81 -1.04
N MET A 75 6.74 10.90 -0.30
CA MET A 75 6.13 12.15 -0.70
C MET A 75 7.08 12.92 -1.62
N LYS A 76 6.57 13.95 -2.29
CA LYS A 76 7.39 14.83 -3.12
C LYS A 76 8.53 15.42 -2.29
N GLU A 77 9.75 15.28 -2.79
CA GLU A 77 10.93 15.85 -2.13
C GLU A 77 10.92 17.39 -2.28
N ILE A 78 10.82 18.05 -1.13
CA ILE A 78 10.86 19.52 -1.03
C ILE A 78 12.11 20.01 -0.32
N ASN A 79 12.84 19.12 0.33
CA ASN A 79 14.05 19.41 1.09
C ASN A 79 15.29 18.96 0.29
N ASN A 80 16.27 19.86 0.12
CA ASN A 80 17.53 19.54 -0.56
C ASN A 80 18.36 18.47 0.15
N THR A 81 18.21 18.34 1.47
CA THR A 81 18.76 17.22 2.22
C THR A 81 17.85 16.02 2.09
N LYS A 82 18.21 15.10 1.19
CA LYS A 82 17.37 13.95 0.76
C LYS A 82 16.69 13.20 1.90
N LEU A 83 17.43 12.86 2.95
CA LEU A 83 16.92 12.10 4.10
C LEU A 83 16.03 12.90 5.05
N ASN A 84 15.90 14.22 4.86
CA ASN A 84 14.98 15.07 5.61
C ASN A 84 13.57 15.13 5.01
N ASN A 85 13.34 14.45 3.89
CA ASN A 85 12.00 14.38 3.30
C ASN A 85 11.15 13.31 4.02
N PRO A 86 9.85 13.56 4.20
CA PRO A 86 8.95 12.64 4.87
C PRO A 86 8.80 11.32 4.09
N ARG A 87 8.60 10.23 4.83
CA ARG A 87 8.34 8.90 4.28
C ARG A 87 7.58 8.02 5.26
N LEU A 88 6.80 7.11 4.74
CA LEU A 88 5.98 6.20 5.54
C LEU A 88 6.22 4.76 5.10
N THR A 89 6.47 3.88 6.05
CA THR A 89 6.43 2.42 5.84
C THR A 89 5.26 1.84 6.61
N VAL A 90 4.43 1.04 5.94
CA VAL A 90 3.31 0.35 6.59
C VAL A 90 3.48 -1.15 6.37
N ASN A 91 3.68 -1.88 7.46
CA ASN A 91 3.74 -3.34 7.44
C ASN A 91 2.35 -3.93 7.69
N GLY A 92 2.04 -5.05 7.08
CA GLY A 92 0.77 -5.72 7.26
C GLY A 92 0.69 -7.04 6.53
N SER A 93 -0.51 -7.57 6.45
CA SER A 93 -0.82 -8.74 5.63
C SER A 93 -1.75 -8.37 4.48
N ILE A 94 -1.67 -9.16 3.41
CA ILE A 94 -2.46 -8.93 2.21
C ILE A 94 -3.12 -10.23 1.76
N SER A 95 -4.37 -10.14 1.33
CA SER A 95 -5.14 -11.29 0.87
C SER A 95 -5.95 -10.98 -0.39
N LYS A 96 -6.04 -11.96 -1.29
CA LYS A 96 -6.85 -11.86 -2.49
C LYS A 96 -8.35 -11.82 -2.14
N LEU A 97 -9.09 -10.88 -2.72
CA LEU A 97 -10.54 -10.92 -2.68
C LEU A 97 -11.06 -11.98 -3.64
N GLN A 98 -11.93 -12.86 -3.13
CA GLN A 98 -12.56 -13.91 -3.93
C GLN A 98 -13.79 -13.34 -4.68
N LEU A 99 -13.52 -12.50 -5.66
CA LEU A 99 -14.54 -11.80 -6.47
C LEU A 99 -14.35 -12.14 -7.94
N ASN A 100 -15.43 -12.50 -8.63
CA ASN A 100 -15.40 -12.57 -10.09
C ASN A 100 -15.67 -11.18 -10.72
N LYS A 101 -15.40 -11.02 -12.01
CA LYS A 101 -15.50 -9.74 -12.72
C LYS A 101 -16.94 -9.17 -12.81
N SER A 102 -17.95 -10.01 -12.68
CA SER A 102 -19.37 -9.61 -12.69
C SER A 102 -19.91 -9.27 -11.29
N ASN A 103 -19.14 -9.51 -10.24
CA ASN A 103 -19.53 -9.18 -8.87
C ASN A 103 -19.65 -7.67 -8.69
N SER A 104 -20.75 -7.22 -8.08
CA SER A 104 -21.03 -5.79 -7.87
C SER A 104 -19.93 -5.08 -7.07
N GLN A 105 -19.34 -5.75 -6.07
CA GLN A 105 -18.21 -5.23 -5.30
C GLN A 105 -16.97 -5.08 -6.17
N TYR A 106 -16.67 -6.04 -7.08
CA TYR A 106 -15.56 -5.91 -8.01
C TYR A 106 -15.74 -4.69 -8.92
N ILE A 107 -16.93 -4.54 -9.46
CA ILE A 107 -17.28 -3.42 -10.38
C ILE A 107 -17.14 -2.08 -9.65
N ASP A 108 -17.62 -1.98 -8.41
CA ASP A 108 -17.50 -0.77 -7.61
C ASP A 108 -16.03 -0.44 -7.30
N LEU A 109 -15.25 -1.42 -6.86
CA LEU A 109 -13.81 -1.23 -6.61
C LEU A 109 -13.08 -0.78 -7.88
N LEU A 110 -13.37 -1.40 -9.04
CA LEU A 110 -12.74 -1.03 -10.31
C LEU A 110 -13.12 0.38 -10.74
N LYS A 111 -14.39 0.77 -10.59
CA LYS A 111 -14.85 2.14 -10.87
C LYS A 111 -14.10 3.18 -10.02
N ASN A 112 -13.86 2.89 -8.76
CA ASN A 112 -13.11 3.78 -7.88
C ASN A 112 -11.61 3.76 -8.22
N TYR A 113 -11.04 2.60 -8.55
CA TYR A 113 -9.64 2.48 -8.96
C TYR A 113 -9.34 3.27 -10.25
N GLN A 114 -10.29 3.31 -11.19
CA GLN A 114 -10.18 4.10 -12.42
C GLN A 114 -10.05 5.61 -12.19
N LYS A 115 -10.43 6.12 -11.02
CA LYS A 115 -10.25 7.53 -10.66
C LYS A 115 -8.79 7.87 -10.40
N ILE A 116 -7.99 6.89 -9.92
CA ILE A 116 -6.57 7.06 -9.63
C ILE A 116 -5.68 6.51 -10.76
N ASP A 117 -6.16 5.55 -11.54
CA ASP A 117 -5.48 5.04 -12.74
C ASP A 117 -6.50 4.77 -13.86
N LYS A 118 -6.58 5.67 -14.82
CA LYS A 118 -7.50 5.56 -15.96
C LYS A 118 -7.26 4.33 -16.82
N GLY A 119 -5.99 3.87 -16.91
CA GLY A 119 -5.61 2.68 -17.68
C GLY A 119 -6.24 1.40 -17.14
N SER A 120 -6.56 1.35 -15.85
CA SER A 120 -7.21 0.20 -15.21
C SER A 120 -8.59 -0.13 -15.78
N LYS A 121 -9.22 0.78 -16.52
CA LYS A 121 -10.46 0.50 -17.26
C LYS A 121 -10.30 -0.68 -18.22
N MET A 122 -9.14 -0.80 -18.85
CA MET A 122 -8.83 -1.86 -19.79
C MET A 122 -8.30 -3.11 -19.08
N TRP A 123 -7.15 -2.98 -18.44
CA TRP A 123 -6.45 -4.14 -17.88
C TRP A 123 -7.09 -4.71 -16.61
N GLY A 124 -7.84 -3.90 -15.85
CA GLY A 124 -8.57 -4.37 -14.67
C GLY A 124 -9.64 -5.43 -14.97
N MET A 125 -10.08 -5.57 -16.24
CA MET A 125 -11.01 -6.60 -16.67
C MET A 125 -10.34 -7.90 -17.13
N PHE A 126 -9.00 -7.92 -17.24
CA PHE A 126 -8.27 -9.15 -17.59
C PHE A 126 -8.43 -10.21 -16.49
N SER A 127 -8.51 -11.47 -16.90
CA SER A 127 -8.81 -12.59 -16.00
C SER A 127 -7.78 -12.76 -14.88
N ASP A 128 -6.53 -12.41 -15.15
CA ASP A 128 -5.41 -12.50 -14.22
C ASP A 128 -5.30 -11.32 -13.24
N PHE A 129 -5.99 -10.18 -13.49
CA PHE A 129 -6.00 -9.06 -12.56
C PHE A 129 -7.04 -9.25 -11.46
N ASN A 130 -6.63 -9.12 -10.20
CA ASN A 130 -7.51 -9.31 -9.06
C ASN A 130 -7.24 -8.25 -7.99
N PHE A 131 -8.31 -7.89 -7.25
CA PHE A 131 -8.18 -7.05 -6.07
C PHE A 131 -7.65 -7.85 -4.89
N TYR A 132 -6.73 -7.22 -4.18
CA TYR A 132 -6.19 -7.67 -2.92
C TYR A 132 -6.51 -6.64 -1.85
N PHE A 133 -6.79 -7.12 -0.64
CA PHE A 133 -7.07 -6.32 0.54
C PHE A 133 -5.87 -6.34 1.47
N PHE A 134 -5.39 -5.15 1.87
CA PHE A 134 -4.29 -4.99 2.81
C PHE A 134 -4.80 -4.66 4.21
N LYS A 135 -4.36 -5.43 5.20
CA LYS A 135 -4.61 -5.21 6.63
C LYS A 135 -3.34 -4.68 7.29
N PRO A 136 -3.29 -3.39 7.66
CA PRO A 136 -2.11 -2.82 8.30
C PRO A 136 -1.93 -3.40 9.72
N PHE A 137 -0.67 -3.61 10.08
CA PHE A 137 -0.24 -4.03 11.41
C PHE A 137 0.51 -2.90 12.13
N ARG A 138 1.45 -2.27 11.45
CA ARG A 138 2.28 -1.22 12.01
C ARG A 138 2.66 -0.20 10.92
N ALA A 139 2.61 1.09 11.27
CA ALA A 139 3.16 2.16 10.46
C ALA A 139 4.36 2.78 11.14
N LEU A 140 5.39 3.12 10.34
CA LEU A 140 6.58 3.83 10.72
C LEU A 140 6.68 5.10 9.87
N TYR A 141 6.44 6.25 10.48
CA TYR A 141 6.50 7.54 9.81
C TYR A 141 7.78 8.29 10.21
N ILE A 142 8.54 8.68 9.22
CA ILE A 142 9.72 9.54 9.38
C ILE A 142 9.35 10.90 8.79
N GLU A 143 9.30 11.93 9.62
CA GLU A 143 9.00 13.29 9.20
C GLU A 143 10.26 14.03 8.71
N GLY A 144 11.43 13.63 9.23
CA GLY A 144 12.74 14.20 8.94
C GLY A 144 13.78 13.66 9.90
N PHE A 145 14.96 14.27 9.90
CA PHE A 145 16.05 13.82 10.77
C PHE A 145 15.65 13.94 12.24
N GLY A 146 15.77 12.82 12.98
CA GLY A 146 15.45 12.77 14.42
C GLY A 146 13.96 12.73 14.77
N LYS A 147 13.04 12.73 13.77
CA LYS A 147 11.60 12.67 13.97
C LYS A 147 11.01 11.39 13.38
N ALA A 148 11.01 10.34 14.17
CA ALA A 148 10.48 9.03 13.81
C ALA A 148 9.34 8.63 14.75
N TYR A 149 8.21 8.22 14.18
CA TYR A 149 6.98 7.88 14.89
C TYR A 149 6.52 6.47 14.51
N GLN A 150 6.01 5.73 15.48
CA GLN A 150 5.43 4.41 15.26
C GLN A 150 3.96 4.40 15.67
N LYS A 151 3.11 3.87 14.78
CA LYS A 151 1.70 3.58 15.01
C LYS A 151 1.47 2.07 14.91
N ASN A 152 0.82 1.49 15.90
CA ASN A 152 0.32 0.11 15.83
C ASN A 152 -1.17 0.13 15.51
N TYR A 153 -1.61 -0.78 14.65
CA TYR A 153 -3.02 -0.99 14.34
C TYR A 153 -3.56 -2.14 15.17
N PRO A 154 -4.87 -2.12 15.53
CA PRO A 154 -5.47 -3.22 16.27
C PRO A 154 -5.33 -4.55 15.50
N THR A 155 -4.88 -5.57 16.20
CA THR A 155 -4.93 -6.97 15.73
C THR A 155 -6.28 -7.55 16.13
N ASN A 156 -7.27 -7.49 15.24
CA ASN A 156 -8.53 -8.23 15.43
C ASN A 156 -8.38 -9.64 14.88
#